data_3f8f578f47646c86bd7620b4c7ff8c77
#
_entry.id   3f8f578f47646c86bd7620b4c7ff8c77
#
_cell.length_a   1.000
_cell.length_b   1.000
_cell.length_c   1.000
_cell.angle_alpha   90.00
_cell.angle_beta   90.00
_cell.angle_gamma   90.00
#
_symmetry.space_group_name_H-M   'P 1'
#
loop_
_entity.id
_entity.type
_entity.pdbx_description
1 polymer ?
#
loop_
_entity_poly.entity_id
_entity_poly.type
_entity_poly.pdbx_seq_one_letter_code
_entity_poly.pdbx_strand_id
1 'polypeptide(L)'
;MKIQMKLHLLYIVAIVLLASCENEIPYNPDNQQPLLIMNAQLDAGKDVNEVFLHLSKGSSIVRLNEATLTLFINNRIAETPQALTPEEIFGPPENYPEDAIFVYDAILYKLFRLNTPLHPGDNIRLEATAENGKYHASAEVTVPQPIESLHVDTCLAYLREYSGQT
;
A
#
# COMPACT_ATOMS: atom_id res chain seq x y z
N MET A 1 -55.82 22.11 -17.70
CA MET A 1 -55.11 21.18 -18.59
C MET A 1 -53.59 21.48 -18.69
N LYS A 2 -53.13 22.71 -18.85
CA LYS A 2 -51.70 23.05 -19.01
C LYS A 2 -50.83 22.81 -17.74
N ILE A 3 -51.38 22.89 -16.53
CA ILE A 3 -50.65 22.70 -15.28
C ILE A 3 -50.38 21.22 -15.02
N GLN A 4 -51.32 20.35 -15.26
CA GLN A 4 -51.17 18.90 -15.10
C GLN A 4 -50.12 18.31 -16.06
N MET A 5 -50.07 18.83 -17.29
CA MET A 5 -49.09 18.42 -18.28
C MET A 5 -47.67 18.79 -17.88
N LYS A 6 -47.45 19.96 -17.24
CA LYS A 6 -46.16 20.38 -16.72
C LYS A 6 -45.71 19.51 -15.54
N LEU A 7 -46.65 19.11 -14.68
CA LEU A 7 -46.35 18.25 -13.54
C LEU A 7 -45.91 16.86 -13.97
N HIS A 8 -46.57 16.28 -14.99
CA HIS A 8 -46.19 14.97 -15.55
C HIS A 8 -44.83 15.02 -16.24
N LEU A 9 -44.52 16.11 -16.95
CA LEU A 9 -43.20 16.27 -17.56
C LEU A 9 -42.08 16.36 -16.50
N LEU A 10 -42.34 17.05 -15.38
CA LEU A 10 -41.39 17.15 -14.27
C LEU A 10 -41.12 15.77 -13.61
N TYR A 11 -42.15 14.96 -13.44
CA TYR A 11 -42.03 13.58 -12.94
C TYR A 11 -41.22 12.69 -13.86
N ILE A 12 -41.43 12.78 -15.19
CA ILE A 12 -40.67 11.99 -16.16
C ILE A 12 -39.19 12.40 -16.14
N VAL A 13 -38.90 13.68 -16.07
CA VAL A 13 -37.50 14.18 -15.97
C VAL A 13 -36.86 13.72 -14.67
N ALA A 14 -37.57 13.74 -13.54
CA ALA A 14 -37.05 13.26 -12.26
C ALA A 14 -36.74 11.75 -12.28
N ILE A 15 -37.62 10.94 -12.93
CA ILE A 15 -37.39 9.50 -13.06
C ILE A 15 -36.16 9.20 -13.95
N VAL A 16 -35.97 9.96 -15.03
CA VAL A 16 -34.82 9.79 -15.94
C VAL A 16 -33.50 10.20 -15.23
N LEU A 17 -33.53 11.22 -14.35
CA LEU A 17 -32.36 11.62 -13.56
C LEU A 17 -32.03 10.63 -12.47
N LEU A 18 -32.99 9.90 -11.94
CA LEU A 18 -32.77 8.83 -10.95
C LEU A 18 -32.34 7.50 -11.57
N ALA A 19 -32.54 7.30 -12.88
CA ALA A 19 -32.02 6.16 -13.65
C ALA A 19 -30.54 6.35 -14.05
N SER A 20 -29.80 7.25 -13.39
CA SER A 20 -28.37 7.46 -13.61
C SER A 20 -27.60 6.22 -13.19
N CYS A 21 -27.26 5.44 -14.16
CA CYS A 21 -26.21 4.44 -14.29
C CYS A 21 -25.45 4.08 -13.03
N GLU A 22 -25.82 3.01 -12.36
CA GLU A 22 -24.84 2.13 -11.75
C GLU A 22 -24.16 1.36 -12.89
N ASN A 23 -23.02 1.86 -13.34
CA ASN A 23 -22.10 1.04 -14.13
C ASN A 23 -21.43 0.09 -13.14
N GLU A 24 -22.05 -1.05 -12.90
CA GLU A 24 -21.35 -2.17 -12.28
C GLU A 24 -20.22 -2.56 -13.24
N ILE A 25 -19.00 -2.22 -12.90
CA ILE A 25 -17.82 -2.78 -13.56
C ILE A 25 -17.84 -4.26 -13.19
N PRO A 26 -18.04 -5.18 -14.13
CA PRO A 26 -18.09 -6.59 -13.81
C PRO A 26 -16.71 -7.01 -13.27
N TYR A 27 -16.61 -7.14 -11.96
CA TYR A 27 -15.43 -7.66 -11.31
C TYR A 27 -15.41 -9.18 -11.45
N ASN A 28 -14.51 -9.68 -12.28
CA ASN A 28 -14.26 -11.12 -12.39
C ASN A 28 -12.91 -11.46 -11.77
N PRO A 29 -12.87 -11.87 -10.50
CA PRO A 29 -11.63 -12.17 -9.78
C PRO A 29 -10.86 -13.33 -10.39
N ASP A 30 -11.52 -14.26 -11.06
CA ASP A 30 -10.89 -15.48 -11.59
C ASP A 30 -10.04 -15.21 -12.84
N ASN A 31 -10.32 -14.14 -13.58
CA ASN A 31 -9.58 -13.76 -14.79
C ASN A 31 -8.45 -12.74 -14.53
N GLN A 32 -8.24 -12.33 -13.31
CA GLN A 32 -7.16 -11.38 -13.01
C GLN A 32 -5.80 -12.08 -13.02
N GLN A 33 -4.85 -11.49 -13.73
CA GLN A 33 -3.46 -11.90 -13.63
C GLN A 33 -2.94 -11.51 -12.24
N PRO A 34 -2.10 -12.35 -11.61
CA PRO A 34 -1.44 -11.96 -10.38
C PRO A 34 -0.64 -10.67 -10.56
N LEU A 35 -0.65 -9.82 -9.55
CA LEU A 35 0.11 -8.58 -9.48
C LEU A 35 1.17 -8.70 -8.38
N LEU A 36 2.38 -8.24 -8.67
CA LEU A 36 3.40 -8.09 -7.65
C LEU A 36 3.13 -6.81 -6.87
N ILE A 37 2.90 -6.96 -5.58
CA ILE A 37 2.67 -5.86 -4.65
C ILE A 37 3.94 -5.63 -3.85
N MET A 38 4.43 -4.40 -3.86
CA MET A 38 5.56 -3.95 -3.07
C MET A 38 5.06 -3.01 -1.98
N ASN A 39 5.32 -3.37 -0.72
CA ASN A 39 4.97 -2.55 0.43
C ASN A 39 6.27 -2.14 1.14
N ALA A 40 6.58 -0.86 1.11
CA ALA A 40 7.77 -0.28 1.69
C ALA A 40 7.40 0.99 2.47
N GLN A 41 7.75 1.01 3.75
CA GLN A 41 7.70 2.22 4.56
C GLN A 41 9.13 2.61 4.90
N LEU A 42 9.69 3.55 4.12
CA LEU A 42 11.07 3.96 4.25
C LEU A 42 11.18 5.14 5.23
N ASP A 43 12.13 5.04 6.16
CA ASP A 43 12.42 6.05 7.16
C ASP A 43 13.91 6.42 7.08
N ALA A 44 14.19 7.68 6.75
CA ALA A 44 15.56 8.19 6.64
C ALA A 44 16.28 8.29 8.01
N GLY A 45 15.54 8.19 9.12
CA GLY A 45 16.11 8.18 10.49
C GLY A 45 16.49 6.80 10.98
N LYS A 46 16.25 5.74 10.19
CA LYS A 46 16.54 4.36 10.57
C LYS A 46 17.76 3.80 9.86
N ASP A 47 18.52 2.99 10.58
CA ASP A 47 19.66 2.25 10.02
C ASP A 47 19.21 1.11 9.09
N VAL A 48 18.01 0.58 9.31
CA VAL A 48 17.45 -0.55 8.56
C VAL A 48 16.00 -0.24 8.19
N ASN A 49 15.69 -0.38 6.92
CA ASN A 49 14.34 -0.31 6.38
C ASN A 49 13.90 -1.67 5.86
N GLU A 50 12.60 -1.96 5.92
CA GLU A 50 12.06 -3.24 5.48
C GLU A 50 11.11 -3.06 4.29
N VAL A 51 11.19 -4.00 3.35
CA VAL A 51 10.34 -4.05 2.15
C VAL A 51 9.73 -5.43 2.04
N PHE A 52 8.40 -5.47 1.88
CA PHE A 52 7.62 -6.68 1.72
C PHE A 52 7.15 -6.82 0.28
N LEU A 53 7.35 -7.99 -0.31
CA LEU A 53 6.81 -8.34 -1.62
C LEU A 53 5.85 -9.52 -1.49
N HIS A 54 4.72 -9.44 -2.15
CA HIS A 54 3.79 -10.56 -2.30
C HIS A 54 3.08 -10.52 -3.65
N LEU A 55 2.53 -11.65 -4.06
CA LEU A 55 1.66 -11.74 -5.23
C LEU A 55 0.20 -11.70 -4.78
N SER A 56 -0.59 -10.85 -5.41
CA SER A 56 -2.04 -10.74 -5.21
C SER A 56 -2.77 -11.18 -6.47
N LYS A 57 -3.77 -12.06 -6.32
CA LYS A 57 -4.69 -12.43 -7.40
C LYS A 57 -6.12 -12.18 -6.93
N GLY A 58 -6.74 -11.15 -7.48
CA GLY A 58 -8.04 -10.69 -6.98
C GLY A 58 -7.94 -10.26 -5.52
N SER A 59 -8.73 -10.88 -4.65
CA SER A 59 -8.72 -10.64 -3.20
C SER A 59 -7.80 -11.59 -2.42
N SER A 60 -7.08 -12.50 -3.10
CA SER A 60 -6.26 -13.52 -2.47
C SER A 60 -4.78 -13.22 -2.63
N ILE A 61 -4.00 -13.55 -1.60
CA ILE A 61 -2.55 -13.58 -1.69
C ILE A 61 -2.15 -14.97 -2.19
N VAL A 62 -1.29 -15.03 -3.19
CA VAL A 62 -0.75 -16.28 -3.73
C VAL A 62 0.73 -16.39 -3.40
N ARG A 63 1.23 -17.62 -3.37
CA ARG A 63 2.61 -17.91 -3.01
C ARG A 63 3.58 -17.19 -3.95
N LEU A 64 4.61 -16.61 -3.35
CA LEU A 64 5.75 -15.98 -4.01
C LEU A 64 6.99 -16.87 -3.78
N ASN A 65 7.47 -17.56 -4.81
CA ASN A 65 8.60 -18.50 -4.66
C ASN A 65 9.93 -17.76 -4.66
N GLU A 66 10.13 -16.88 -5.63
CA GLU A 66 11.36 -16.12 -5.77
C GLU A 66 11.08 -14.65 -6.11
N ALA A 67 11.89 -13.79 -5.56
CA ALA A 67 11.87 -12.37 -5.86
C ALA A 67 13.25 -11.75 -5.68
N THR A 68 13.50 -10.67 -6.41
CA THR A 68 14.66 -9.80 -6.25
C THR A 68 14.18 -8.39 -5.98
N LEU A 69 14.98 -7.65 -5.22
CA LEU A 69 14.76 -6.23 -4.94
C LEU A 69 16.05 -5.47 -5.22
N THR A 70 15.95 -4.30 -5.83
CA THR A 70 17.08 -3.38 -6.04
C THR A 70 16.68 -1.99 -5.57
N LEU A 71 17.52 -1.42 -4.73
CA LEU A 71 17.45 -0.03 -4.30
C LEU A 71 18.36 0.82 -5.16
N PHE A 72 17.79 1.88 -5.74
CA PHE A 72 18.55 2.94 -6.41
C PHE A 72 18.45 4.22 -5.57
N ILE A 73 19.58 4.90 -5.43
CA ILE A 73 19.66 6.26 -4.89
C ILE A 73 20.30 7.16 -5.95
N ASN A 74 19.60 8.24 -6.30
CA ASN A 74 20.05 9.20 -7.28
C ASN A 74 20.46 8.54 -8.62
N ASN A 75 19.60 7.59 -9.08
CA ASN A 75 19.77 6.78 -10.29
C ASN A 75 20.98 5.83 -10.30
N ARG A 76 21.57 5.53 -9.17
CA ARG A 76 22.65 4.54 -9.03
C ARG A 76 22.18 3.39 -8.14
N ILE A 77 22.57 2.17 -8.50
CA ILE A 77 22.33 1.01 -7.64
C ILE A 77 23.07 1.24 -6.32
N ALA A 78 22.32 1.31 -5.23
CA ALA A 78 22.83 1.45 -3.88
C ALA A 78 22.92 0.11 -3.17
N GLU A 79 21.89 -0.75 -3.35
CA GLU A 79 21.83 -2.04 -2.68
C GLU A 79 20.96 -3.02 -3.47
N THR A 80 21.34 -4.32 -3.43
CA THR A 80 20.54 -5.44 -3.93
C THR A 80 20.49 -6.49 -2.82
N PRO A 81 19.56 -6.34 -1.87
CA PRO A 81 19.46 -7.22 -0.71
C PRO A 81 18.98 -8.62 -1.11
N GLN A 82 19.31 -9.61 -0.29
CA GLN A 82 18.72 -10.94 -0.37
C GLN A 82 17.40 -10.97 0.42
N ALA A 83 16.44 -11.76 -0.05
CA ALA A 83 15.25 -12.05 0.73
C ALA A 83 15.65 -12.77 2.02
N LEU A 84 15.11 -12.33 3.14
CA LEU A 84 15.36 -12.97 4.42
C LEU A 84 14.83 -14.39 4.43
N THR A 85 15.62 -15.27 5.01
CA THR A 85 15.18 -16.62 5.31
C THR A 85 14.20 -16.60 6.49
N PRO A 86 13.44 -17.61 6.61
CA PRO A 86 12.58 -17.77 7.74
C PRO A 86 13.29 -17.70 9.09
N GLU A 87 14.46 -18.33 9.22
CA GLU A 87 15.24 -18.28 10.44
C GLU A 87 15.70 -16.86 10.79
N GLU A 88 15.99 -16.03 9.79
CA GLU A 88 16.35 -14.63 10.00
C GLU A 88 15.16 -13.77 10.44
N ILE A 89 13.93 -14.18 10.12
CA ILE A 89 12.71 -13.46 10.49
C ILE A 89 12.24 -13.87 11.89
N PHE A 90 12.22 -15.17 12.20
CA PHE A 90 11.59 -15.72 13.39
C PHE A 90 12.57 -16.34 14.39
N GLY A 91 13.86 -16.40 14.05
CA GLY A 91 14.87 -17.12 14.82
C GLY A 91 14.88 -18.62 14.50
N PRO A 92 15.56 -19.44 15.34
CA PRO A 92 15.68 -20.86 15.11
C PRO A 92 14.31 -21.59 15.23
N PRO A 93 14.12 -22.70 14.48
CA PRO A 93 12.83 -23.39 14.35
C PRO A 93 12.16 -23.81 15.66
N GLU A 94 12.94 -24.10 16.70
CA GLU A 94 12.43 -24.46 18.03
C GLU A 94 11.67 -23.30 18.75
N ASN A 95 11.85 -22.07 18.28
CA ASN A 95 11.20 -20.89 18.84
C ASN A 95 9.93 -20.47 18.09
N TYR A 96 9.55 -21.21 17.05
CA TYR A 96 8.37 -20.87 16.29
C TYR A 96 7.11 -21.12 17.10
N PRO A 97 6.14 -20.17 17.14
CA PRO A 97 4.82 -20.46 17.62
C PRO A 97 4.20 -21.62 16.81
N GLU A 98 3.45 -22.52 17.46
CA GLU A 98 2.85 -23.67 16.78
C GLU A 98 1.99 -23.27 15.57
N ASP A 99 1.38 -22.09 15.60
CA ASP A 99 0.60 -21.52 14.51
C ASP A 99 1.47 -20.84 13.42
N ALA A 100 2.73 -20.51 13.69
CA ALA A 100 3.65 -19.98 12.69
C ALA A 100 4.06 -21.03 11.65
N ILE A 101 3.94 -22.31 11.94
CA ILE A 101 4.24 -23.41 11.01
C ILE A 101 3.38 -23.27 9.74
N PHE A 102 2.12 -22.88 9.87
CA PHE A 102 1.23 -22.63 8.72
C PHE A 102 1.65 -21.44 7.87
N VAL A 103 2.20 -20.41 8.49
CA VAL A 103 2.72 -19.23 7.79
C VAL A 103 4.00 -19.60 7.04
N TYR A 104 4.70 -20.60 7.51
CA TYR A 104 6.00 -21.05 7.04
C TYR A 104 5.94 -21.90 5.78
N ASP A 105 5.09 -22.90 5.75
CA ASP A 105 4.87 -23.74 4.57
C ASP A 105 4.20 -22.97 3.42
N ALA A 106 3.56 -21.85 3.77
CA ALA A 106 2.94 -20.93 2.84
C ALA A 106 3.60 -19.57 2.88
N ILE A 107 4.94 -19.47 2.74
CA ILE A 107 5.57 -18.15 2.62
C ILE A 107 4.91 -17.41 1.45
N LEU A 108 3.89 -16.64 1.81
CA LEU A 108 3.10 -15.84 0.87
C LEU A 108 3.79 -14.53 0.51
N TYR A 109 4.91 -14.22 1.17
CA TYR A 109 5.64 -12.99 0.94
C TYR A 109 7.16 -13.19 1.05
N LYS A 110 7.92 -12.22 0.56
CA LYS A 110 9.37 -12.09 0.76
C LYS A 110 9.63 -10.79 1.51
N LEU A 111 10.46 -10.88 2.53
CA LEU A 111 10.93 -9.74 3.31
C LEU A 111 12.38 -9.43 2.96
N PHE A 112 12.66 -8.17 2.72
CA PHE A 112 14.00 -7.66 2.43
C PHE A 112 14.37 -6.59 3.46
N ARG A 113 15.63 -6.55 3.89
CA ARG A 113 16.20 -5.47 4.69
C ARG A 113 17.14 -4.64 3.85
N LEU A 114 16.91 -3.33 3.87
CA LEU A 114 17.77 -2.32 3.27
C LEU A 114 18.61 -1.72 4.38
N ASN A 115 19.93 -1.83 4.25
CA ASN A 115 20.91 -1.34 5.23
C ASN A 115 21.56 -0.04 4.75
N THR A 116 21.25 0.40 3.54
CA THR A 116 21.77 1.66 3.00
C THR A 116 21.07 2.85 3.66
N PRO A 117 21.82 3.77 4.32
CA PRO A 117 21.23 4.97 4.90
C PRO A 117 20.56 5.85 3.82
N LEU A 118 19.42 6.43 4.18
CA LEU A 118 18.67 7.35 3.33
C LEU A 118 18.85 8.78 3.85
N HIS A 119 19.09 9.73 2.95
CA HIS A 119 19.33 11.13 3.35
C HIS A 119 18.26 12.05 2.75
N PRO A 120 17.93 13.15 3.45
CA PRO A 120 17.05 14.17 2.91
C PRO A 120 17.51 14.66 1.53
N GLY A 121 16.58 14.71 0.59
CA GLY A 121 16.84 15.10 -0.80
C GLY A 121 17.26 13.96 -1.72
N ASP A 122 17.53 12.76 -1.21
CA ASP A 122 17.78 11.59 -2.05
C ASP A 122 16.54 11.24 -2.88
N ASN A 123 16.78 10.98 -4.17
CA ASN A 123 15.78 10.35 -5.02
C ASN A 123 15.95 8.83 -4.89
N ILE A 124 14.94 8.18 -4.35
CA ILE A 124 14.92 6.74 -4.07
C ILE A 124 14.02 6.06 -5.07
N ARG A 125 14.52 5.01 -5.71
CA ARG A 125 13.72 4.13 -6.55
C ARG A 125 13.92 2.68 -6.13
N LEU A 126 12.84 1.99 -5.88
CA LEU A 126 12.80 0.56 -5.65
C LEU A 126 12.30 -0.14 -6.91
N GLU A 127 13.01 -1.17 -7.31
CA GLU A 127 12.59 -2.08 -8.38
C GLU A 127 12.57 -3.51 -7.86
N ALA A 128 11.47 -4.20 -8.08
CA ALA A 128 11.31 -5.59 -7.71
C ALA A 128 10.89 -6.43 -8.90
N THR A 129 11.44 -7.63 -8.98
CA THR A 129 11.00 -8.66 -9.93
C THR A 129 10.69 -9.95 -9.20
N ALA A 130 9.81 -10.75 -9.77
CA ALA A 130 9.42 -12.03 -9.19
C ALA A 130 9.17 -13.07 -10.26
N GLU A 131 9.29 -14.36 -9.86
CA GLU A 131 9.01 -15.52 -10.69
C GLU A 131 9.76 -15.45 -12.03
N ASN A 132 11.09 -15.39 -11.96
CA ASN A 132 11.99 -15.27 -13.13
C ASN A 132 11.68 -14.03 -14.01
N GLY A 133 11.35 -12.89 -13.38
CA GLY A 133 11.06 -11.66 -14.09
C GLY A 133 9.68 -11.60 -14.73
N LYS A 134 8.79 -12.53 -14.41
CA LYS A 134 7.41 -12.53 -14.91
C LYS A 134 6.60 -11.35 -14.36
N TYR A 135 6.86 -10.97 -13.11
CA TYR A 135 6.16 -9.89 -12.43
C TYR A 135 7.15 -8.80 -12.04
N HIS A 136 6.70 -7.56 -12.17
CA HIS A 136 7.51 -6.38 -11.87
C HIS A 136 6.72 -5.39 -11.00
N ALA A 137 7.42 -4.74 -10.08
CA ALA A 137 6.91 -3.60 -9.34
C ALA A 137 8.01 -2.54 -9.24
N SER A 138 7.63 -1.28 -9.32
CA SER A 138 8.56 -0.17 -9.19
C SER A 138 7.88 1.00 -8.49
N ALA A 139 8.63 1.69 -7.64
CA ALA A 139 8.18 2.90 -6.96
C ALA A 139 9.35 3.87 -6.82
N GLU A 140 9.07 5.15 -6.93
CA GLU A 140 10.06 6.22 -6.82
C GLU A 140 9.53 7.33 -5.90
N VAL A 141 10.40 7.85 -5.05
CA VAL A 141 10.07 8.92 -4.09
C VAL A 141 11.33 9.74 -3.78
N THR A 142 11.15 11.02 -3.52
CA THR A 142 12.23 11.86 -2.97
C THR A 142 12.08 11.96 -1.46
N VAL A 143 13.17 11.72 -0.73
CA VAL A 143 13.19 11.88 0.73
C VAL A 143 12.94 13.35 1.07
N PRO A 144 11.93 13.68 1.87
CA PRO A 144 11.62 15.06 2.20
C PRO A 144 12.77 15.69 3.00
N GLN A 145 12.90 17.01 2.85
CA GLN A 145 13.81 17.78 3.69
C GLN A 145 13.27 17.86 5.12
N PRO A 146 14.15 17.95 6.12
CA PRO A 146 13.73 18.17 7.50
C PRO A 146 12.92 19.46 7.62
N ILE A 147 11.91 19.45 8.49
CA ILE A 147 11.17 20.66 8.83
C ILE A 147 12.08 21.50 9.74
N GLU A 148 12.59 22.62 9.23
CA GLU A 148 13.47 23.52 9.98
C GLU A 148 12.74 24.33 11.04
N SER A 149 11.45 24.65 10.82
CA SER A 149 10.62 25.36 11.79
C SER A 149 9.15 24.97 11.64
N LEU A 150 8.49 24.72 12.77
CA LEU A 150 7.05 24.52 12.85
C LEU A 150 6.42 25.74 13.49
N HIS A 151 5.68 26.55 12.72
CA HIS A 151 4.81 27.60 13.27
C HIS A 151 3.48 26.98 13.61
N VAL A 152 3.19 26.83 14.89
CA VAL A 152 1.87 26.41 15.37
C VAL A 152 1.07 27.65 15.69
N ASP A 153 0.14 28.03 14.82
CA ASP A 153 -0.90 28.96 15.17
C ASP A 153 -1.84 28.28 16.17
N THR A 154 -1.75 28.70 17.43
CA THR A 154 -2.71 28.29 18.45
C THR A 154 -4.03 28.98 18.16
N CYS A 155 -4.87 28.40 17.31
CA CYS A 155 -6.28 28.70 17.31
C CYS A 155 -6.84 28.28 18.67
N LEU A 156 -7.27 29.25 19.46
CA LEU A 156 -8.02 29.00 20.70
C LEU A 156 -9.25 28.17 20.34
N ALA A 157 -9.19 26.87 20.62
CA ALA A 157 -10.37 26.04 20.59
C ALA A 157 -11.28 26.51 21.73
N TYR A 158 -12.36 27.20 21.40
CA TYR A 158 -13.42 27.46 22.35
C TYR A 158 -14.05 26.12 22.73
N LEU A 159 -13.68 25.60 23.89
CA LEU A 159 -14.46 24.57 24.58
C LEU A 159 -15.81 25.21 24.93
N ARG A 160 -16.88 24.91 24.16
CA ARG A 160 -18.23 25.11 24.59
C ARG A 160 -18.46 24.16 25.76
N GLU A 161 -18.44 24.72 27.00
CA GLU A 161 -19.02 24.02 28.12
C GLU A 161 -20.52 23.83 27.84
N TYR A 162 -20.89 22.56 27.62
CA TYR A 162 -22.29 22.16 27.70
C TYR A 162 -22.66 22.14 29.18
N SER A 163 -23.20 23.26 29.68
CA SER A 163 -23.89 23.25 30.96
C SER A 163 -25.19 22.46 30.77
N GLY A 164 -25.19 21.17 31.16
CA GLY A 164 -26.39 20.39 31.29
C GLY A 164 -27.26 21.02 32.36
N GLN A 165 -28.39 21.61 31.98
CA GLN A 165 -29.48 21.87 32.91
C GLN A 165 -30.21 20.54 33.16
N THR A 166 -30.20 20.17 34.43
CA THR A 166 -31.09 19.14 35.03
C THR A 166 -32.54 19.58 34.94
#